data_79e657570e5d9e2e004c6cf9efa8fc2c
#
_entry.id   79e657570e5d9e2e004c6cf9efa8fc2c
#
_cell.length_a   1.000
_cell.length_b   1.000
_cell.length_c   1.000
_cell.angle_alpha   90.00
_cell.angle_beta   90.00
_cell.angle_gamma   90.00
#
_symmetry.space_group_name_H-M   'P 1'
#
loop_
_entity.id
_entity.type
_entity.pdbx_description
1 polymer ?
#
loop_
_entity_poly.entity_id
_entity_poly.type
_entity_poly.pdbx_seq_one_letter_code
_entity_poly.pdbx_strand_id
1 'polypeptide(L)'
;IGGFLAQQLGQSGAGAGGGKLPLADNDTLKGANLGRHLLGAPYLDRNKAEACADFLKEQLPHLEIASIAGSIQANMEVLSRQDLVIDATGDEALSIAINELAVGKRPTFPPVLFSGLEGNGAAAGAFIAGDADLACLKCLKTDLAGIPRFRLLKGDTELKTGRNLACGDAHFIPFPVSRAAAAASLACDVA
;
A
#
# COMPACT_ATOMS: atom_id res chain seq x y z
N ILE A 1 -3.16 3.99 3.56
CA ILE A 1 -1.69 4.06 3.70
C ILE A 1 -1.10 4.66 2.44
N GLY A 2 -1.35 4.10 1.25
CA GLY A 2 -0.66 4.41 0.00
C GLY A 2 -0.51 5.89 -0.34
N GLY A 3 -1.55 6.72 -0.16
CA GLY A 3 -1.46 8.16 -0.44
C GLY A 3 -0.46 8.90 0.46
N PHE A 4 -0.45 8.62 1.77
CA PHE A 4 0.54 9.19 2.71
C PHE A 4 1.94 8.71 2.40
N LEU A 5 2.09 7.43 2.05
CA LEU A 5 3.38 6.87 1.69
C LEU A 5 3.93 7.49 0.40
N ALA A 6 3.09 7.64 -0.63
CA ALA A 6 3.49 8.30 -1.87
C ALA A 6 3.95 9.76 -1.63
N GLN A 7 3.26 10.49 -0.75
CA GLN A 7 3.68 11.84 -0.36
C GLN A 7 5.04 11.85 0.33
N GLN A 8 5.26 10.98 1.31
CA GLN A 8 6.51 10.92 2.08
C GLN A 8 7.67 10.47 1.21
N LEU A 9 7.47 9.46 0.35
CA LEU A 9 8.48 9.02 -0.62
C LEU A 9 8.85 10.14 -1.60
N GLY A 10 7.85 10.87 -2.14
CA GLY A 10 8.11 12.03 -2.99
C GLY A 10 8.90 13.12 -2.27
N GLN A 11 8.56 13.44 -1.02
CA GLN A 11 9.30 14.38 -0.18
C GLN A 11 10.73 13.90 0.12
N SER A 12 10.95 12.59 0.15
CA SER A 12 12.26 11.96 0.32
C SER A 12 13.05 11.84 -0.98
N GLY A 13 12.48 12.25 -2.11
CA GLY A 13 13.15 12.31 -3.41
C GLY A 13 12.77 11.22 -4.40
N ALA A 14 11.84 10.32 -4.09
CA ALA A 14 11.34 9.36 -5.06
C ALA A 14 10.68 10.09 -6.25
N GLY A 15 11.06 9.73 -7.47
CA GLY A 15 10.61 10.42 -8.68
C GLY A 15 11.38 11.69 -9.05
N ALA A 16 12.48 12.03 -8.31
CA ALA A 16 13.39 13.12 -8.64
C ALA A 16 14.56 12.64 -9.50
N GLY A 17 15.30 13.58 -10.07
CA GLY A 17 16.57 13.31 -10.77
C GLY A 17 16.46 12.38 -11.99
N GLY A 18 15.31 12.34 -12.65
CA GLY A 18 15.02 11.43 -13.77
C GLY A 18 14.41 10.08 -13.32
N GLY A 19 14.23 9.86 -12.02
CA GLY A 19 13.44 8.76 -11.48
C GLY A 19 11.93 8.98 -11.70
N LYS A 20 11.14 7.92 -11.50
CA LYS A 20 9.66 7.96 -11.64
C LYS A 20 8.99 7.42 -10.40
N LEU A 21 7.86 8.02 -10.04
CA LEU A 21 6.98 7.54 -8.96
C LEU A 21 5.62 7.16 -9.54
N PRO A 22 5.45 5.95 -10.08
CA PRO A 22 4.16 5.50 -10.54
C PRO A 22 3.25 5.05 -9.38
N LEU A 23 2.01 5.52 -9.39
CA LEU A 23 0.96 5.16 -8.43
C LEU A 23 -0.09 4.32 -9.13
N ALA A 24 -0.47 3.18 -8.56
CA ALA A 24 -1.49 2.30 -9.11
C ALA A 24 -2.61 2.07 -8.10
N ASP A 25 -3.86 2.25 -8.50
CA ASP A 25 -5.05 1.93 -7.71
C ASP A 25 -6.25 1.74 -8.64
N ASN A 26 -7.06 0.73 -8.39
CA ASN A 26 -8.28 0.48 -9.14
C ASN A 26 -9.51 1.12 -8.52
N ASP A 27 -9.40 1.66 -7.32
CA ASP A 27 -10.51 2.21 -6.56
C ASP A 27 -10.78 3.68 -6.87
N THR A 28 -12.02 4.07 -6.60
CA THR A 28 -12.49 5.46 -6.59
C THR A 28 -12.52 5.99 -5.15
N LEU A 29 -12.13 7.25 -4.95
CA LEU A 29 -12.20 7.90 -3.64
C LEU A 29 -13.66 8.18 -3.26
N LYS A 30 -14.09 7.62 -2.15
CA LYS A 30 -15.47 7.76 -1.64
C LYS A 30 -15.50 8.49 -0.30
N GLY A 31 -16.67 9.03 0.07
CA GLY A 31 -16.87 9.72 1.34
C GLY A 31 -16.39 8.94 2.56
N ALA A 32 -16.58 7.62 2.58
CA ALA A 32 -16.10 6.74 3.64
C ALA A 32 -14.56 6.68 3.77
N ASN A 33 -13.81 7.13 2.77
CA ASN A 33 -12.35 7.17 2.80
C ASN A 33 -11.80 8.46 3.45
N LEU A 34 -12.55 9.57 3.43
CA LEU A 34 -12.04 10.91 3.79
C LEU A 34 -11.40 10.98 5.18
N GLY A 35 -11.94 10.24 6.16
CA GLY A 35 -11.41 10.23 7.51
C GLY A 35 -10.07 9.49 7.69
N ARG A 36 -9.55 8.84 6.66
CA ARG A 36 -8.31 8.04 6.71
C ARG A 36 -7.46 8.13 5.45
N HIS A 37 -7.83 8.96 4.49
CA HIS A 37 -7.11 9.17 3.23
C HIS A 37 -6.34 10.49 3.25
N LEU A 38 -5.27 10.57 2.44
CA LEU A 38 -4.52 11.82 2.23
C LEU A 38 -5.39 12.90 1.57
N LEU A 39 -6.19 12.47 0.58
CA LEU A 39 -7.03 13.37 -0.21
C LEU A 39 -8.32 13.73 0.51
N GLY A 40 -8.77 14.97 0.34
CA GLY A 40 -10.00 15.50 0.88
C GLY A 40 -11.17 15.49 -0.12
N ALA A 41 -12.27 16.16 0.26
CA ALA A 41 -13.51 16.24 -0.49
C ALA A 41 -13.40 16.69 -1.97
N PRO A 42 -12.47 17.59 -2.36
CA PRO A 42 -12.34 17.98 -3.78
C PRO A 42 -12.01 16.84 -4.73
N TYR A 43 -11.54 15.71 -4.23
CA TYR A 43 -11.13 14.54 -5.02
C TYR A 43 -12.15 13.39 -4.99
N LEU A 44 -13.32 13.59 -4.39
CA LEU A 44 -14.38 12.58 -4.38
C LEU A 44 -14.73 12.13 -5.80
N ASP A 45 -15.07 10.85 -5.91
CA ASP A 45 -15.49 10.16 -7.13
C ASP A 45 -14.42 10.08 -8.24
N ARG A 46 -13.19 10.48 -7.95
CA ARG A 46 -12.03 10.29 -8.82
C ARG A 46 -11.31 9.00 -8.49
N ASN A 47 -10.63 8.40 -9.49
CA ASN A 47 -9.72 7.28 -9.22
C ASN A 47 -8.63 7.71 -8.22
N LYS A 48 -8.31 6.87 -7.24
CA LYS A 48 -7.39 7.21 -6.15
C LYS A 48 -5.96 7.46 -6.63
N ALA A 49 -5.46 6.67 -7.60
CA ALA A 49 -4.11 6.85 -8.13
C ALA A 49 -3.99 8.15 -8.92
N GLU A 50 -4.96 8.46 -9.80
CA GLU A 50 -4.98 9.69 -10.58
C GLU A 50 -5.09 10.93 -9.68
N ALA A 51 -6.05 10.91 -8.76
CA ALA A 51 -6.25 12.01 -7.82
C ALA A 51 -5.03 12.26 -6.92
N CYS A 52 -4.38 11.19 -6.45
CA CYS A 52 -3.17 11.29 -5.66
C CYS A 52 -1.99 11.82 -6.47
N ALA A 53 -1.83 11.37 -7.71
CA ALA A 53 -0.79 11.86 -8.60
C ALA A 53 -0.95 13.35 -8.90
N ASP A 54 -2.18 13.82 -9.19
CA ASP A 54 -2.45 15.23 -9.42
C ASP A 54 -2.16 16.08 -8.18
N PHE A 55 -2.65 15.66 -7.02
CA PHE A 55 -2.37 16.32 -5.75
C PHE A 55 -0.87 16.44 -5.48
N LEU A 56 -0.12 15.37 -5.70
CA LEU A 56 1.33 15.37 -5.44
C LEU A 56 2.10 16.21 -6.46
N LYS A 57 1.70 16.24 -7.74
CA LYS A 57 2.31 17.12 -8.75
C LYS A 57 2.15 18.59 -8.42
N GLU A 58 1.01 18.98 -7.83
CA GLU A 58 0.81 20.35 -7.35
C GLU A 58 1.74 20.70 -6.18
N GLN A 59 1.97 19.74 -5.27
CA GLN A 59 2.84 19.95 -4.10
C GLN A 59 4.34 19.83 -4.44
N LEU A 60 4.68 18.95 -5.36
CA LEU A 60 6.06 18.55 -5.69
C LEU A 60 6.25 18.56 -7.21
N PRO A 61 6.21 19.74 -7.86
CA PRO A 61 6.16 19.87 -9.34
C PRO A 61 7.45 19.40 -10.02
N HIS A 62 8.52 19.19 -9.27
CA HIS A 62 9.81 18.72 -9.78
C HIS A 62 9.89 17.19 -9.91
N LEU A 63 8.88 16.45 -9.44
CA LEU A 63 8.87 14.99 -9.49
C LEU A 63 8.15 14.47 -10.73
N GLU A 64 8.64 13.37 -11.28
CA GLU A 64 7.95 12.63 -12.33
C GLU A 64 7.00 11.60 -11.71
N ILE A 65 5.74 12.00 -11.53
CA ILE A 65 4.69 11.15 -10.95
C ILE A 65 3.74 10.69 -12.07
N ALA A 66 3.53 9.38 -12.16
CA ALA A 66 2.59 8.77 -13.10
C ALA A 66 1.44 8.10 -12.33
N SER A 67 0.30 7.89 -12.99
CA SER A 67 -0.84 7.15 -12.43
C SER A 67 -1.25 6.01 -13.35
N ILE A 68 -1.67 4.90 -12.75
CA ILE A 68 -2.24 3.74 -13.41
C ILE A 68 -3.62 3.53 -12.79
N ALA A 69 -4.65 4.02 -13.47
CA ALA A 69 -6.05 3.82 -13.07
C ALA A 69 -6.51 2.44 -13.53
N GLY A 70 -6.63 1.51 -12.61
CA GLY A 70 -7.06 0.15 -12.90
C GLY A 70 -6.31 -0.92 -12.12
N SER A 71 -6.72 -2.16 -12.32
CA SER A 71 -6.09 -3.29 -11.62
C SER A 71 -4.67 -3.54 -12.12
N ILE A 72 -3.70 -3.49 -11.21
CA ILE A 72 -2.32 -3.85 -11.51
C ILE A 72 -2.20 -5.35 -11.85
N GLN A 73 -3.14 -6.18 -11.43
CA GLN A 73 -3.18 -7.61 -11.78
C GLN A 73 -3.26 -7.83 -13.28
N ALA A 74 -3.90 -6.92 -14.01
CA ALA A 74 -3.99 -7.00 -15.48
C ALA A 74 -2.66 -6.69 -16.19
N ASN A 75 -1.70 -6.08 -15.50
CA ASN A 75 -0.41 -5.67 -16.07
C ASN A 75 0.73 -5.76 -15.07
N MET A 76 0.89 -6.91 -14.44
CA MET A 76 1.93 -7.12 -13.42
C MET A 76 3.37 -7.00 -13.95
N GLU A 77 3.56 -7.07 -15.27
CA GLU A 77 4.89 -6.90 -15.86
C GLU A 77 5.47 -5.50 -15.66
N VAL A 78 4.62 -4.49 -15.47
CA VAL A 78 5.09 -3.14 -15.17
C VAL A 78 5.92 -3.08 -13.88
N LEU A 79 5.64 -3.98 -12.93
CA LEU A 79 6.33 -4.07 -11.65
C LEU A 79 7.80 -4.48 -11.83
N SER A 80 8.11 -5.33 -12.83
CA SER A 80 9.48 -5.79 -13.07
C SER A 80 10.43 -4.71 -13.63
N ARG A 81 9.89 -3.55 -13.97
CA ARG A 81 10.65 -2.41 -14.51
C ARG A 81 10.95 -1.32 -13.47
N GLN A 82 10.58 -1.57 -12.23
CA GLN A 82 10.80 -0.65 -11.12
C GLN A 82 12.10 -1.02 -10.37
N ASP A 83 12.66 -0.06 -9.63
CA ASP A 83 13.78 -0.31 -8.72
C ASP A 83 13.29 -0.88 -7.39
N LEU A 84 12.09 -0.51 -6.98
CA LEU A 84 11.38 -0.99 -5.80
C LEU A 84 9.89 -1.06 -6.10
N VAL A 85 9.26 -2.17 -5.73
CA VAL A 85 7.79 -2.29 -5.73
C VAL A 85 7.29 -2.13 -4.31
N ILE A 86 6.24 -1.31 -4.11
CA ILE A 86 5.63 -1.13 -2.80
C ILE A 86 4.16 -1.56 -2.86
N ASP A 87 3.81 -2.56 -2.08
CA ASP A 87 2.43 -2.98 -1.87
C ASP A 87 1.89 -2.42 -0.56
N ALA A 88 0.98 -1.47 -0.68
CA ALA A 88 0.23 -0.86 0.42
C ALA A 88 -1.28 -0.99 0.21
N THR A 89 -1.71 -1.98 -0.58
CA THR A 89 -3.11 -2.16 -0.97
C THR A 89 -3.99 -2.71 0.15
N GLY A 90 -3.43 -3.53 1.01
CA GLY A 90 -4.19 -4.29 2.01
C GLY A 90 -5.02 -5.44 1.40
N ASP A 91 -4.83 -5.72 0.10
CA ASP A 91 -5.42 -6.87 -0.58
C ASP A 91 -4.47 -8.07 -0.49
N GLU A 92 -4.80 -9.02 0.37
CA GLU A 92 -3.96 -10.19 0.64
C GLU A 92 -3.74 -11.06 -0.60
N ALA A 93 -4.76 -11.20 -1.45
CA ALA A 93 -4.66 -12.01 -2.67
C ALA A 93 -3.67 -11.37 -3.67
N LEU A 94 -3.74 -10.05 -3.82
CA LEU A 94 -2.79 -9.30 -4.64
C LEU A 94 -1.38 -9.35 -4.06
N SER A 95 -1.22 -9.18 -2.75
CA SER A 95 0.08 -9.28 -2.07
C SER A 95 0.74 -10.64 -2.32
N ILE A 96 -0.03 -11.74 -2.25
CA ILE A 96 0.47 -13.08 -2.54
C ILE A 96 0.86 -13.21 -4.01
N ALA A 97 0.06 -12.70 -4.95
CA ALA A 97 0.37 -12.77 -6.37
C ALA A 97 1.65 -11.99 -6.71
N ILE A 98 1.84 -10.81 -6.12
CA ILE A 98 3.08 -10.03 -6.25
C ILE A 98 4.27 -10.80 -5.68
N ASN A 99 4.11 -11.40 -4.50
CA ASN A 99 5.15 -12.21 -3.88
C ASN A 99 5.53 -13.43 -4.72
N GLU A 100 4.56 -14.14 -5.30
CA GLU A 100 4.82 -15.29 -6.18
C GLU A 100 5.57 -14.88 -7.43
N LEU A 101 5.19 -13.76 -8.04
CA LEU A 101 5.88 -13.21 -9.19
C LEU A 101 7.33 -12.84 -8.85
N ALA A 102 7.53 -12.14 -7.72
CA ALA A 102 8.85 -11.73 -7.25
C ALA A 102 9.76 -12.94 -6.97
N VAL A 103 9.26 -13.94 -6.24
CA VAL A 103 10.02 -15.15 -5.93
C VAL A 103 10.34 -15.95 -7.19
N GLY A 104 9.36 -16.09 -8.11
CA GLY A 104 9.54 -16.86 -9.36
C GLY A 104 10.51 -16.24 -10.35
N LYS A 105 10.74 -14.92 -10.26
CA LYS A 105 11.65 -14.18 -11.15
C LYS A 105 12.96 -13.72 -10.48
N ARG A 106 13.30 -14.26 -9.30
CA ARG A 106 14.58 -13.95 -8.64
C ARG A 106 15.76 -14.37 -9.52
N PRO A 107 16.86 -13.62 -9.53
CA PRO A 107 17.13 -12.34 -8.84
C PRO A 107 16.75 -11.12 -9.70
N THR A 108 16.04 -11.27 -10.81
CA THR A 108 15.78 -10.19 -11.79
C THR A 108 14.58 -9.32 -11.46
N PHE A 109 13.72 -9.75 -10.55
CA PHE A 109 12.60 -8.94 -10.09
C PHE A 109 13.05 -7.98 -8.98
N PRO A 110 12.56 -6.73 -8.96
CA PRO A 110 12.93 -5.78 -7.92
C PRO A 110 12.48 -6.25 -6.52
N PRO A 111 13.12 -5.76 -5.45
CA PRO A 111 12.63 -5.97 -4.10
C PRO A 111 11.20 -5.47 -3.96
N VAL A 112 10.43 -6.11 -3.09
CA VAL A 112 9.05 -5.74 -2.80
C VAL A 112 8.92 -5.38 -1.33
N LEU A 113 8.49 -4.15 -1.06
CA LEU A 113 8.10 -3.71 0.27
C LEU A 113 6.60 -3.96 0.45
N PHE A 114 6.24 -4.76 1.43
CA PHE A 114 4.87 -4.98 1.85
C PHE A 114 4.57 -4.16 3.10
N SER A 115 3.49 -3.38 3.07
CA SER A 115 3.08 -2.55 4.19
C SER A 115 1.58 -2.68 4.46
N GLY A 116 1.22 -2.78 5.72
CA GLY A 116 -0.18 -2.95 6.12
C GLY A 116 -0.47 -2.56 7.56
N LEU A 117 -1.76 -2.54 7.87
CA LEU A 117 -2.29 -2.36 9.21
C LEU A 117 -2.92 -3.67 9.68
N GLU A 118 -2.74 -4.00 10.95
CA GLU A 118 -3.42 -5.09 11.62
C GLU A 118 -4.34 -4.55 12.73
N GLY A 119 -5.43 -5.29 13.01
CA GLY A 119 -6.30 -5.03 14.13
C GLY A 119 -6.89 -3.61 14.18
N ASN A 120 -7.52 -3.17 13.09
CA ASN A 120 -8.13 -1.82 13.02
C ASN A 120 -7.12 -0.69 13.28
N GLY A 121 -5.91 -0.87 12.82
CA GLY A 121 -4.82 0.09 13.02
C GLY A 121 -4.17 0.02 14.41
N ALA A 122 -4.40 -1.05 15.17
CA ALA A 122 -3.71 -1.28 16.44
C ALA A 122 -2.22 -1.53 16.25
N ALA A 123 -1.83 -2.15 15.13
CA ALA A 123 -0.45 -2.33 14.72
C ALA A 123 -0.24 -2.00 13.25
N ALA A 124 1.01 -1.68 12.89
CA ALA A 124 1.47 -1.49 11.54
C ALA A 124 2.69 -2.37 11.29
N GLY A 125 2.82 -2.89 10.09
CA GLY A 125 3.97 -3.67 9.66
C GLY A 125 4.48 -3.22 8.30
N ALA A 126 5.79 -3.26 8.13
CA ALA A 126 6.45 -3.10 6.85
C ALA A 126 7.65 -4.04 6.79
N PHE A 127 7.85 -4.70 5.66
CA PHE A 127 9.06 -5.49 5.43
C PHE A 127 9.40 -5.57 3.95
N ILE A 128 10.68 -5.74 3.64
CA ILE A 128 11.16 -5.93 2.27
C ILE A 128 11.44 -7.42 2.03
N ALA A 129 10.93 -7.92 0.90
CA ALA A 129 11.26 -9.21 0.34
C ALA A 129 11.98 -8.99 -1.01
N GLY A 130 13.23 -9.42 -1.13
CA GLY A 130 13.99 -9.23 -2.36
C GLY A 130 15.10 -10.25 -2.50
N ASP A 131 15.88 -10.44 -1.45
CA ASP A 131 16.97 -11.39 -1.42
C ASP A 131 16.47 -12.84 -1.46
N ALA A 132 17.19 -13.70 -2.21
CA ALA A 132 16.87 -15.11 -2.31
C ALA A 132 17.04 -15.87 -0.99
N ASP A 133 17.95 -15.39 -0.14
CA ASP A 133 18.28 -16.01 1.16
C ASP A 133 17.39 -15.51 2.29
N LEU A 134 16.56 -14.47 2.04
CA LEU A 134 15.66 -13.91 3.04
C LEU A 134 14.22 -14.43 2.91
N ALA A 135 13.46 -14.27 3.98
CA ALA A 135 12.06 -14.63 4.01
C ALA A 135 11.24 -13.81 3.01
N CYS A 136 10.28 -14.44 2.36
CA CYS A 136 9.27 -13.78 1.54
C CYS A 136 7.94 -13.70 2.31
N LEU A 137 6.91 -13.07 1.72
CA LEU A 137 5.60 -12.93 2.35
C LEU A 137 5.01 -14.28 2.79
N LYS A 138 5.12 -15.32 1.95
CA LYS A 138 4.64 -16.67 2.30
C LYS A 138 5.41 -17.34 3.44
N CYS A 139 6.66 -16.97 3.65
CA CYS A 139 7.42 -17.43 4.82
C CYS A 139 6.89 -16.83 6.13
N LEU A 140 6.37 -15.61 6.07
CA LEU A 140 5.79 -14.91 7.22
C LEU A 140 4.33 -15.30 7.44
N LYS A 141 3.60 -15.57 6.36
CA LYS A 141 2.19 -15.96 6.39
C LYS A 141 1.98 -17.12 5.41
N THR A 142 1.96 -18.33 5.95
CA THR A 142 1.94 -19.56 5.15
C THR A 142 0.59 -19.82 4.46
N ASP A 143 -0.51 -19.37 5.08
CA ASP A 143 -1.87 -19.57 4.58
C ASP A 143 -2.63 -18.27 4.49
N LEU A 144 -3.48 -18.10 3.45
CA LEU A 144 -4.52 -17.08 3.39
C LEU A 144 -5.43 -17.21 4.61
N ALA A 145 -5.76 -16.11 5.25
CA ALA A 145 -6.53 -16.10 6.51
C ALA A 145 -5.88 -16.88 7.68
N GLY A 146 -4.69 -17.44 7.49
CA GLY A 146 -3.92 -18.09 8.54
C GLY A 146 -3.32 -17.10 9.55
N ILE A 147 -2.86 -17.62 10.67
CA ILE A 147 -2.17 -16.84 11.69
C ILE A 147 -0.76 -16.51 11.20
N PRO A 148 -0.37 -15.22 11.14
CA PRO A 148 1.00 -14.86 10.78
C PRO A 148 2.01 -15.51 11.72
N ARG A 149 3.16 -15.94 11.19
CA ARG A 149 4.25 -16.51 12.00
C ARG A 149 4.75 -15.52 13.06
N PHE A 150 4.80 -14.24 12.70
CA PHE A 150 5.14 -13.14 13.59
C PHE A 150 3.91 -12.26 13.79
N ARG A 151 3.22 -12.43 14.90
CA ARG A 151 2.05 -11.63 15.22
C ARG A 151 2.48 -10.27 15.73
N LEU A 152 1.93 -9.22 15.14
CA LEU A 152 2.08 -7.85 15.63
C LEU A 152 1.13 -7.56 16.81
N LEU A 153 0.02 -8.30 16.91
CA LEU A 153 -0.97 -8.14 17.97
C LEU A 153 -0.88 -9.29 18.97
N LYS A 154 -1.13 -8.99 20.25
CA LYS A 154 -1.33 -10.02 21.27
C LYS A 154 -2.60 -10.81 20.97
N GLY A 155 -2.62 -12.10 21.31
CA GLY A 155 -3.73 -13.00 21.00
C GLY A 155 -5.08 -12.63 21.65
N ASP A 156 -5.04 -11.81 22.70
CA ASP A 156 -6.19 -11.30 23.45
C ASP A 156 -6.61 -9.87 23.05
N THR A 157 -6.02 -9.31 21.99
CA THR A 157 -6.37 -7.97 21.53
C THR A 157 -7.81 -7.96 21.01
N GLU A 158 -8.70 -7.24 21.69
CA GLU A 158 -10.05 -7.00 21.23
C GLU A 158 -10.04 -6.13 19.96
N LEU A 159 -10.53 -6.69 18.86
CA LEU A 159 -10.69 -5.97 17.60
C LEU A 159 -12.09 -5.36 17.55
N LYS A 160 -12.17 -4.05 17.36
CA LYS A 160 -13.46 -3.38 17.13
C LYS A 160 -14.01 -3.81 15.77
N THR A 161 -15.05 -4.62 15.77
CA THR A 161 -15.80 -4.93 14.54
C THR A 161 -16.60 -3.70 14.15
N GLY A 162 -16.27 -3.07 13.02
CA GLY A 162 -17.05 -1.96 12.47
C GLY A 162 -18.40 -2.46 11.97
N ARG A 163 -19.48 -1.84 12.43
CA ARG A 163 -20.78 -1.98 11.78
C ARG A 163 -20.75 -1.20 10.47
N ASN A 164 -21.32 -1.76 9.41
CA ASN A 164 -21.56 -1.10 8.14
C ASN A 164 -22.36 0.20 8.36
N LEU A 165 -21.73 1.34 8.22
CA LEU A 165 -22.39 2.65 8.26
C LEU A 165 -22.53 3.30 6.88
N ALA A 166 -22.08 2.64 5.83
CA ALA A 166 -22.19 3.15 4.46
C ALA A 166 -22.84 2.10 3.55
N CYS A 167 -23.86 2.52 2.78
CA CYS A 167 -24.49 1.71 1.76
C CYS A 167 -23.45 1.17 0.78
N GLY A 168 -23.32 -0.15 0.70
CA GLY A 168 -22.64 -0.85 -0.38
C GLY A 168 -21.26 -1.43 -0.10
N ASP A 169 -20.52 -1.01 0.92
CA ASP A 169 -19.21 -1.59 1.23
C ASP A 169 -19.32 -2.58 2.41
N ALA A 170 -19.11 -3.85 2.12
CA ALA A 170 -19.40 -4.95 3.03
C ALA A 170 -18.55 -4.99 4.31
N HIS A 171 -17.36 -4.38 4.37
CA HIS A 171 -16.48 -4.42 5.54
C HIS A 171 -15.59 -3.18 5.67
N PHE A 172 -16.11 -2.14 6.29
CA PHE A 172 -15.28 -1.02 6.72
C PHE A 172 -14.73 -1.28 8.13
N ILE A 173 -13.42 -1.38 8.27
CA ILE A 173 -12.75 -1.42 9.56
C ILE A 173 -12.33 0.03 9.91
N PRO A 174 -12.98 0.68 10.88
CA PRO A 174 -12.63 2.06 11.22
C PRO A 174 -11.27 2.11 11.93
N PHE A 175 -10.39 2.96 11.42
CA PHE A 175 -9.16 3.35 12.11
C PHE A 175 -8.88 4.83 11.86
N PRO A 176 -8.26 5.54 12.81
CA PRO A 176 -7.99 6.96 12.64
C PRO A 176 -6.90 7.22 11.61
N VAL A 177 -6.96 8.38 10.95
CA VAL A 177 -5.97 8.81 9.94
C VAL A 177 -4.53 8.74 10.45
N SER A 178 -4.30 9.01 11.73
CA SER A 178 -2.99 8.93 12.37
C SER A 178 -2.35 7.54 12.26
N ARG A 179 -3.15 6.47 12.22
CA ARG A 179 -2.65 5.10 12.04
C ARG A 179 -2.21 4.84 10.61
N ALA A 180 -2.97 5.36 9.64
CA ALA A 180 -2.58 5.28 8.23
C ALA A 180 -1.28 6.05 7.96
N ALA A 181 -1.15 7.26 8.53
CA ALA A 181 0.06 8.07 8.41
C ALA A 181 1.26 7.42 9.10
N ALA A 182 1.10 6.86 10.31
CA ALA A 182 2.17 6.16 11.02
C ALA A 182 2.65 4.90 10.27
N ALA A 183 1.73 4.13 9.69
CA ALA A 183 2.10 2.97 8.86
C ALA A 183 2.84 3.40 7.59
N ALA A 184 2.45 4.53 6.98
CA ALA A 184 3.14 5.10 5.84
C ALA A 184 4.57 5.55 6.22
N SER A 185 4.74 6.20 7.37
CA SER A 185 6.07 6.60 7.85
C SER A 185 6.97 5.40 8.08
N LEU A 186 6.46 4.35 8.76
CA LEU A 186 7.21 3.11 8.94
C LEU A 186 7.62 2.49 7.59
N ALA A 187 6.73 2.46 6.62
CA ALA A 187 7.03 1.93 5.29
C ALA A 187 8.04 2.80 4.53
N CYS A 188 7.97 4.12 4.68
CA CYS A 188 8.93 5.06 4.09
C CYS A 188 10.34 4.90 4.69
N ASP A 189 10.44 4.65 6.01
CA ASP A 189 11.72 4.41 6.69
C ASP A 189 12.38 3.08 6.26
N VAL A 190 11.59 2.13 5.78
CA VAL A 190 12.06 0.81 5.31
C VAL A 190 12.42 0.84 3.83
N ALA A 191 11.81 1.76 3.02
CA ALA A 191 12.02 1.89 1.59
C ALA A 191 13.40 2.49 1.25
#